data_9d864a230b6e7ec5ac79aa66d640080c
#
_entry.id   9d864a230b6e7ec5ac79aa66d640080c
#
_cell.length_a   1.000
_cell.length_b   1.000
_cell.length_c   1.000
_cell.angle_alpha   90.00
_cell.angle_beta   90.00
_cell.angle_gamma   90.00
#
_symmetry.space_group_name_H-M   'P 1'
#
loop_
_entity.id
_entity.type
_entity.pdbx_description
1 polymer ?
#
loop_
_entity_poly.entity_id
_entity_poly.type
_entity_poly.pdbx_seq_one_letter_code
_entity_poly.pdbx_strand_id
1 'polypeptide(L)'
;MSYIPWTVFGVPTILLLQALAAFILINGVLQNLIHVFQLVLAWRTLRRQRRADPTTPLAAWWQLSRNTLPVSVLVPAFNEEKTVVDNVRSLLALRYPNFEIIMINDGSKDATLEKLIRNFGLEPVNRLHEPALPHSPIRGVYGSARFPHLTVVDKENGGKADALNAGINLARYPLFCAIDADSMLESDALLRAVQPFVESPERVVGVGGTIRIANGNHIVGGRVVEAALPRNPLVLVQIVEYLRAFLMARVALGEVEALMLISGAFGIFRRAVVIQAGGYSRDTVGEDLELVVKLHRYLLDQRIPLEIRFVPEPVCWTQAPTTLGGLMRQRTRWQRGALETYFRHIGMFLRPRYGRAGSLGMASVLLLDVMGPLIEVLGYVCIPLFWYLGMLNIPYMIAYLALTFGMGIFISVGSLVLEEMEMQRFKSARDLLVLTFCAICENFGYRQLHNIWRFIGWIQFLLGRTHWGTQKRQAFDGSDGGSSGNQRGPQARPASPADVRPGAARGIPLNPPAPSVG
;
A
#
# COMPACT_ATOMS: atom_id res chain seq x y z
N MET A 1 -11.72 -49.12 -18.11
CA MET A 1 -11.43 -47.83 -18.82
C MET A 1 -12.55 -47.61 -19.81
N SER A 2 -13.58 -46.84 -19.44
CA SER A 2 -14.65 -46.45 -20.36
C SER A 2 -14.10 -45.44 -21.36
N TYR A 3 -14.09 -45.79 -22.63
CA TYR A 3 -13.75 -44.92 -23.74
C TYR A 3 -14.67 -43.69 -23.70
N ILE A 4 -14.10 -42.48 -23.58
CA ILE A 4 -14.81 -41.22 -23.82
C ILE A 4 -14.66 -40.93 -25.32
N PRO A 5 -15.67 -41.25 -26.17
CA PRO A 5 -15.54 -41.20 -27.63
C PRO A 5 -15.86 -39.82 -28.22
N TRP A 6 -15.76 -38.77 -27.42
CA TRP A 6 -16.19 -37.41 -27.81
C TRP A 6 -15.00 -36.63 -28.37
N THR A 7 -15.17 -36.06 -29.54
CA THR A 7 -14.23 -35.11 -30.12
C THR A 7 -14.82 -33.72 -30.03
N VAL A 8 -13.99 -32.73 -29.63
CA VAL A 8 -14.31 -31.31 -29.66
C VAL A 8 -13.41 -30.69 -30.73
N PHE A 9 -14.00 -30.08 -31.75
CA PHE A 9 -13.27 -29.55 -32.91
C PHE A 9 -12.35 -30.59 -33.62
N GLY A 10 -12.76 -31.87 -33.65
CA GLY A 10 -11.98 -32.93 -34.26
C GLY A 10 -10.81 -33.46 -33.44
N VAL A 11 -10.58 -32.94 -32.22
CA VAL A 11 -9.52 -33.41 -31.31
C VAL A 11 -10.16 -34.32 -30.23
N PRO A 12 -9.57 -35.50 -29.93
CA PRO A 12 -10.02 -36.34 -28.86
C PRO A 12 -10.07 -35.59 -27.53
N THR A 13 -11.22 -35.65 -26.83
CA THR A 13 -11.43 -34.94 -25.55
C THR A 13 -10.34 -35.25 -24.51
N ILE A 14 -9.83 -36.48 -24.53
CA ILE A 14 -8.75 -36.90 -23.62
C ILE A 14 -7.46 -36.12 -23.82
N LEU A 15 -7.11 -35.80 -25.08
CA LEU A 15 -5.92 -35.00 -25.38
C LEU A 15 -6.09 -33.55 -24.91
N LEU A 16 -7.30 -32.99 -25.04
CA LEU A 16 -7.61 -31.64 -24.51
C LEU A 16 -7.51 -31.59 -22.98
N LEU A 17 -8.02 -32.60 -22.28
CA LEU A 17 -7.90 -32.69 -20.82
C LEU A 17 -6.45 -32.87 -20.37
N GLN A 18 -5.66 -33.68 -21.08
CA GLN A 18 -4.22 -33.81 -20.79
C GLN A 18 -3.45 -32.52 -21.05
N ALA A 19 -3.75 -31.81 -22.14
CA ALA A 19 -3.16 -30.50 -22.43
C ALA A 19 -3.52 -29.46 -21.36
N LEU A 20 -4.77 -29.46 -20.88
CA LEU A 20 -5.21 -28.59 -19.78
C LEU A 20 -4.47 -28.91 -18.47
N ALA A 21 -4.33 -30.20 -18.14
CA ALA A 21 -3.56 -30.62 -16.97
C ALA A 21 -2.10 -30.18 -17.07
N ALA A 22 -1.44 -30.41 -18.22
CA ALA A 22 -0.08 -29.97 -18.46
C ALA A 22 0.06 -28.44 -18.35
N PHE A 23 -0.90 -27.69 -18.89
CA PHE A 23 -0.93 -26.22 -18.79
C PHE A 23 -1.00 -25.75 -17.32
N ILE A 24 -1.88 -26.33 -16.51
CA ILE A 24 -2.01 -26.01 -15.08
C ILE A 24 -0.70 -26.32 -14.34
N LEU A 25 -0.11 -27.49 -14.58
CA LEU A 25 1.15 -27.92 -13.95
C LEU A 25 2.31 -27.00 -14.32
N ILE A 26 2.50 -26.71 -15.60
CA ILE A 26 3.59 -25.86 -16.11
C ILE A 26 3.47 -24.45 -15.49
N ASN A 27 2.28 -23.87 -15.48
CA ASN A 27 2.06 -22.55 -14.89
C ASN A 27 2.30 -22.56 -13.39
N GLY A 28 1.85 -23.57 -12.65
CA GLY A 28 2.11 -23.69 -11.21
C GLY A 28 3.60 -23.77 -10.89
N VAL A 29 4.37 -24.55 -11.66
CA VAL A 29 5.82 -24.61 -11.52
C VAL A 29 6.47 -23.28 -11.86
N LEU A 30 6.08 -22.63 -12.95
CA LEU A 30 6.63 -21.35 -13.40
C LEU A 30 6.37 -20.24 -12.36
N GLN A 31 5.18 -20.17 -11.78
CA GLN A 31 4.86 -19.21 -10.70
C GLN A 31 5.75 -19.44 -9.47
N ASN A 32 5.95 -20.68 -9.04
CA ASN A 32 6.85 -21.00 -7.94
C ASN A 32 8.30 -20.61 -8.25
N LEU A 33 8.80 -20.86 -9.47
CA LEU A 33 10.14 -20.44 -9.89
C LEU A 33 10.30 -18.91 -9.86
N ILE A 34 9.28 -18.16 -10.29
CA ILE A 34 9.27 -16.69 -10.21
C ILE A 34 9.36 -16.23 -8.74
N HIS A 35 8.59 -16.84 -7.83
CA HIS A 35 8.66 -16.49 -6.42
C HIS A 35 10.01 -16.83 -5.79
N VAL A 36 10.62 -17.97 -6.11
CA VAL A 36 11.97 -18.31 -5.66
C VAL A 36 13.00 -17.31 -6.19
N PHE A 37 12.91 -16.96 -7.48
CA PHE A 37 13.77 -15.93 -8.07
C PHE A 37 13.63 -14.60 -7.33
N GLN A 38 12.38 -14.16 -7.07
CA GLN A 38 12.11 -12.94 -6.29
C GLN A 38 12.70 -13.02 -4.88
N LEU A 39 12.55 -14.15 -4.18
CA LEU A 39 13.09 -14.36 -2.83
C LEU A 39 14.62 -14.26 -2.81
N VAL A 40 15.29 -14.95 -3.73
CA VAL A 40 16.77 -14.93 -3.83
C VAL A 40 17.27 -13.54 -4.20
N LEU A 41 16.61 -12.88 -5.14
CA LEU A 41 17.01 -11.54 -5.57
C LEU A 41 16.80 -10.51 -4.46
N ALA A 42 15.65 -10.53 -3.78
CA ALA A 42 15.38 -9.68 -2.63
C ALA A 42 16.42 -9.89 -1.53
N TRP A 43 16.73 -11.13 -1.16
CA TRP A 43 17.76 -11.45 -0.18
C TRP A 43 19.13 -10.87 -0.57
N ARG A 44 19.53 -11.01 -1.84
CA ARG A 44 20.80 -10.44 -2.34
C ARG A 44 20.82 -8.92 -2.26
N THR A 45 19.73 -8.27 -2.68
CA THR A 45 19.60 -6.81 -2.68
C THR A 45 19.67 -6.26 -1.26
N LEU A 46 18.87 -6.80 -0.35
CA LEU A 46 18.83 -6.39 1.05
C LEU A 46 20.21 -6.59 1.72
N ARG A 47 20.82 -7.76 1.53
CA ARG A 47 22.16 -8.03 2.06
C ARG A 47 23.24 -7.08 1.53
N ARG A 48 23.13 -6.68 0.24
CA ARG A 48 24.04 -5.71 -0.37
C ARG A 48 23.86 -4.31 0.24
N GLN A 49 22.62 -3.86 0.38
CA GLN A 49 22.31 -2.57 1.00
C GLN A 49 22.82 -2.49 2.45
N ARG A 50 22.56 -3.51 3.25
CA ARG A 50 23.06 -3.58 4.63
C ARG A 50 24.59 -3.51 4.74
N ARG A 51 25.33 -4.03 3.76
CA ARG A 51 26.80 -3.98 3.75
C ARG A 51 27.32 -2.64 3.27
N ALA A 52 26.60 -1.96 2.39
CA ALA A 52 27.03 -0.71 1.78
C ALA A 52 26.88 0.50 2.71
N ASP A 53 25.95 0.45 3.69
CA ASP A 53 25.66 1.57 4.58
C ASP A 53 25.65 1.21 6.08
N PRO A 54 26.83 0.94 6.67
CA PRO A 54 26.93 0.85 8.14
C PRO A 54 27.11 2.21 8.82
N THR A 55 27.28 3.33 8.11
CA THR A 55 27.91 4.52 8.72
C THR A 55 27.29 5.88 8.40
N THR A 56 26.32 5.99 7.51
CA THR A 56 25.63 7.28 7.32
C THR A 56 24.35 7.31 8.16
N PRO A 57 24.39 7.80 9.41
CA PRO A 57 23.16 7.99 10.14
C PRO A 57 22.26 8.90 9.32
N LEU A 58 20.98 8.55 9.23
CA LEU A 58 19.93 9.42 8.64
C LEU A 58 20.01 10.85 9.21
N ALA A 59 20.54 10.97 10.45
CA ALA A 59 20.86 12.23 11.11
C ALA A 59 22.00 13.04 10.44
N ALA A 60 23.02 12.38 9.88
CA ALA A 60 24.08 13.08 9.15
C ALA A 60 23.58 13.58 7.79
N TRP A 61 22.74 12.77 7.14
CA TRP A 61 22.05 13.17 5.91
C TRP A 61 21.12 14.37 6.16
N TRP A 62 20.43 14.41 7.28
CA TRP A 62 19.62 15.53 7.74
C TRP A 62 20.45 16.83 7.91
N GLN A 63 21.65 16.75 8.44
CA GLN A 63 22.53 17.91 8.61
C GLN A 63 23.11 18.45 7.29
N LEU A 64 23.29 17.57 6.29
CA LEU A 64 23.68 17.94 4.92
C LEU A 64 22.52 18.50 4.09
N SER A 65 21.32 18.56 4.64
CA SER A 65 20.04 18.69 3.92
C SER A 65 19.64 20.11 3.51
N ARG A 66 20.57 21.06 3.37
CA ARG A 66 20.27 22.32 2.67
C ARG A 66 19.78 22.12 1.23
N ASN A 67 19.95 20.91 0.67
CA ASN A 67 19.58 20.53 -0.70
C ASN A 67 18.45 19.47 -0.75
N THR A 68 17.64 19.33 0.31
CA THR A 68 16.49 18.40 0.24
C THR A 68 15.48 18.91 -0.80
N LEU A 69 15.10 17.99 -1.70
CA LEU A 69 14.09 18.28 -2.71
C LEU A 69 12.72 18.47 -2.03
N PRO A 70 12.02 19.57 -2.25
CA PRO A 70 10.74 19.82 -1.62
C PRO A 70 9.65 18.87 -2.15
N VAL A 71 8.70 18.50 -1.27
CA VAL A 71 7.66 17.49 -1.54
C VAL A 71 6.27 18.02 -1.22
N SER A 72 5.32 17.88 -2.15
CA SER A 72 3.89 18.10 -1.91
C SER A 72 3.22 16.78 -1.53
N VAL A 73 2.72 16.63 -0.31
CA VAL A 73 2.00 15.45 0.16
C VAL A 73 0.53 15.60 -0.22
N LEU A 74 0.02 14.70 -1.07
CA LEU A 74 -1.33 14.71 -1.60
C LEU A 74 -2.18 13.64 -0.92
N VAL A 75 -3.28 14.03 -0.30
CA VAL A 75 -4.14 13.14 0.50
C VAL A 75 -5.58 13.26 0.04
N PRO A 76 -6.05 12.39 -0.87
CA PRO A 76 -7.46 12.34 -1.23
C PRO A 76 -8.29 11.77 -0.08
N ALA A 77 -9.35 12.48 0.32
CA ALA A 77 -10.25 12.10 1.40
C ALA A 77 -11.71 12.08 0.91
N PHE A 78 -12.43 11.00 1.20
CA PHE A 78 -13.85 10.87 0.94
C PHE A 78 -14.55 10.13 2.08
N ASN A 79 -15.39 10.84 2.84
CA ASN A 79 -16.09 10.32 4.02
C ASN A 79 -15.13 9.75 5.08
N GLU A 80 -14.17 10.58 5.50
CA GLU A 80 -13.09 10.23 6.44
C GLU A 80 -13.22 10.99 7.78
N GLU A 81 -14.42 11.36 8.18
CA GLU A 81 -14.66 12.15 9.41
C GLU A 81 -14.04 11.57 10.70
N LYS A 82 -13.77 10.24 10.72
CA LYS A 82 -13.23 9.54 11.89
C LYS A 82 -11.70 9.58 11.97
N THR A 83 -11.03 9.72 10.83
CA THR A 83 -9.57 9.52 10.70
C THR A 83 -8.84 10.77 10.24
N VAL A 84 -9.53 11.69 9.56
CA VAL A 84 -8.91 12.81 8.85
C VAL A 84 -8.12 13.76 9.76
N VAL A 85 -8.59 14.02 10.97
CA VAL A 85 -7.90 14.93 11.92
C VAL A 85 -6.59 14.32 12.41
N ASP A 86 -6.60 13.04 12.77
CA ASP A 86 -5.40 12.34 13.23
C ASP A 86 -4.41 12.10 12.10
N ASN A 87 -4.90 11.86 10.89
CA ASN A 87 -4.06 11.79 9.69
C ASN A 87 -3.32 13.12 9.47
N VAL A 88 -4.02 14.26 9.45
CA VAL A 88 -3.37 15.58 9.27
C VAL A 88 -2.38 15.88 10.39
N ARG A 89 -2.70 15.55 11.65
CA ARG A 89 -1.77 15.72 12.78
C ARG A 89 -0.50 14.88 12.60
N SER A 90 -0.64 13.64 12.15
CA SER A 90 0.48 12.76 11.83
C SER A 90 1.38 13.36 10.75
N LEU A 91 0.79 13.92 9.70
CA LEU A 91 1.52 14.53 8.59
C LEU A 91 2.22 15.84 9.01
N LEU A 92 1.58 16.67 9.82
CA LEU A 92 2.19 17.88 10.37
C LEU A 92 3.38 17.58 11.29
N ALA A 93 3.48 16.35 11.81
CA ALA A 93 4.56 15.90 12.67
C ALA A 93 5.73 15.23 11.91
N LEU A 94 5.71 15.21 10.57
CA LEU A 94 6.80 14.67 9.75
C LEU A 94 8.09 15.45 9.95
N ARG A 95 9.20 14.73 10.01
CA ARG A 95 10.55 15.30 10.12
C ARG A 95 11.15 15.48 8.73
N TYR A 96 10.66 16.49 8.02
CA TYR A 96 11.17 16.84 6.69
C TYR A 96 11.19 18.38 6.55
N PRO A 97 12.27 18.99 6.02
CA PRO A 97 12.42 20.45 6.07
C PRO A 97 11.46 21.20 5.15
N ASN A 98 11.28 20.72 3.92
CA ASN A 98 10.56 21.42 2.87
C ASN A 98 9.41 20.56 2.32
N PHE A 99 8.23 20.67 2.91
CA PHE A 99 7.04 19.99 2.40
C PHE A 99 5.79 20.85 2.56
N GLU A 100 4.78 20.52 1.81
CA GLU A 100 3.40 20.99 1.99
C GLU A 100 2.45 19.81 2.03
N ILE A 101 1.31 19.98 2.66
CA ILE A 101 0.22 19.00 2.73
C ILE A 101 -0.96 19.57 1.97
N ILE A 102 -1.46 18.83 1.00
CA ILE A 102 -2.67 19.16 0.24
C ILE A 102 -3.69 18.05 0.53
N MET A 103 -4.66 18.34 1.43
CA MET A 103 -5.81 17.48 1.67
C MET A 103 -6.87 17.77 0.61
N ILE A 104 -7.31 16.75 -0.12
CA ILE A 104 -8.29 16.90 -1.19
C ILE A 104 -9.60 16.23 -0.74
N ASN A 105 -10.56 17.04 -0.28
CA ASN A 105 -11.91 16.57 0.01
C ASN A 105 -12.67 16.33 -1.29
N ASP A 106 -12.84 15.08 -1.66
CA ASP A 106 -13.48 14.65 -2.90
C ASP A 106 -15.00 14.57 -2.77
N GLY A 107 -15.62 15.67 -2.36
CA GLY A 107 -17.07 15.78 -2.24
C GLY A 107 -17.66 14.91 -1.13
N SER A 108 -17.03 14.84 0.04
CA SER A 108 -17.54 14.11 1.22
C SER A 108 -18.94 14.56 1.59
N LYS A 109 -19.73 13.62 2.08
CA LYS A 109 -21.13 13.84 2.52
C LYS A 109 -21.26 13.81 4.04
N ASP A 110 -20.18 13.49 4.76
CA ASP A 110 -20.06 13.49 6.22
C ASP A 110 -19.38 14.77 6.72
N ALA A 111 -19.03 14.83 7.99
CA ALA A 111 -18.39 15.98 8.63
C ALA A 111 -16.88 16.13 8.33
N THR A 112 -16.33 15.47 7.29
CA THR A 112 -14.89 15.49 6.95
C THR A 112 -14.38 16.92 6.79
N LEU A 113 -14.99 17.72 5.90
CA LEU A 113 -14.56 19.10 5.63
C LEU A 113 -14.74 19.99 6.84
N GLU A 114 -15.89 19.91 7.51
CA GLU A 114 -16.20 20.71 8.71
C GLU A 114 -15.17 20.45 9.82
N LYS A 115 -14.81 19.20 10.08
CA LYS A 115 -13.79 18.83 11.06
C LYS A 115 -12.42 19.39 10.70
N LEU A 116 -12.03 19.37 9.43
CA LEU A 116 -10.79 19.97 8.96
C LEU A 116 -10.79 21.49 9.23
N ILE A 117 -11.83 22.21 8.80
CA ILE A 117 -11.95 23.66 8.99
C ILE A 117 -11.84 24.01 10.48
N ARG A 118 -12.64 23.35 11.33
CA ARG A 118 -12.71 23.65 12.75
C ARG A 118 -11.42 23.32 13.52
N ASN A 119 -10.80 22.18 13.25
CA ASN A 119 -9.62 21.73 14.03
C ASN A 119 -8.33 22.44 13.64
N PHE A 120 -8.22 22.92 12.38
CA PHE A 120 -6.99 23.54 11.87
C PHE A 120 -7.13 25.04 11.60
N GLY A 121 -8.28 25.66 11.93
CA GLY A 121 -8.53 27.08 11.74
C GLY A 121 -8.33 27.48 10.26
N LEU A 122 -9.06 26.78 9.36
CA LEU A 122 -8.92 27.00 7.94
C LEU A 122 -9.81 28.14 7.48
N GLU A 123 -9.26 29.02 6.64
CA GLU A 123 -9.94 30.13 6.00
C GLU A 123 -9.85 30.00 4.47
N PRO A 124 -10.84 30.50 3.74
CA PRO A 124 -10.80 30.51 2.27
C PRO A 124 -9.57 31.29 1.77
N VAL A 125 -8.83 30.69 0.84
CA VAL A 125 -7.65 31.34 0.21
C VAL A 125 -7.76 31.25 -1.31
N ASN A 126 -7.27 32.28 -1.99
CA ASN A 126 -7.13 32.24 -3.44
C ASN A 126 -5.80 31.61 -3.83
N ARG A 127 -5.83 30.40 -4.41
CA ARG A 127 -4.65 29.70 -4.90
C ARG A 127 -4.78 29.46 -6.39
N LEU A 128 -4.01 30.25 -7.15
CA LEU A 128 -3.93 30.06 -8.61
C LEU A 128 -3.27 28.72 -8.93
N HIS A 129 -3.79 28.03 -9.91
CA HIS A 129 -3.21 26.78 -10.44
C HIS A 129 -3.51 26.67 -11.93
N GLU A 130 -2.57 26.11 -12.68
CA GLU A 130 -2.80 25.73 -14.06
C GLU A 130 -3.41 24.33 -14.09
N PRO A 131 -4.58 24.14 -14.75
CA PRO A 131 -5.21 22.84 -14.88
C PRO A 131 -4.48 22.00 -15.95
N ALA A 132 -3.29 21.48 -15.63
CA ALA A 132 -2.51 20.62 -16.51
C ALA A 132 -3.14 19.23 -16.70
N LEU A 133 -3.86 18.75 -15.67
CA LEU A 133 -4.53 17.47 -15.66
C LEU A 133 -6.05 17.65 -15.49
N PRO A 134 -6.89 16.83 -16.13
CA PRO A 134 -8.34 16.91 -15.99
C PRO A 134 -8.78 16.43 -14.60
N HIS A 135 -9.67 17.19 -13.98
CA HIS A 135 -10.34 16.87 -12.72
C HIS A 135 -11.72 17.53 -12.64
N SER A 136 -12.55 17.06 -11.70
CA SER A 136 -13.87 17.65 -11.42
C SER A 136 -13.71 19.04 -10.75
N PRO A 137 -14.70 19.93 -10.85
CA PRO A 137 -14.62 21.30 -10.37
C PRO A 137 -14.21 21.42 -8.90
N ILE A 138 -13.32 22.39 -8.63
CA ILE A 138 -12.94 22.80 -7.27
C ILE A 138 -13.97 23.81 -6.78
N ARG A 139 -14.54 23.60 -5.59
CA ARG A 139 -15.52 24.47 -4.94
C ARG A 139 -14.85 25.54 -4.08
N GLY A 140 -13.72 25.18 -3.45
CA GLY A 140 -12.99 26.10 -2.60
C GLY A 140 -11.61 25.56 -2.21
N VAL A 141 -10.71 26.48 -1.89
CA VAL A 141 -9.39 26.18 -1.36
C VAL A 141 -9.25 26.91 -0.03
N TYR A 142 -8.76 26.22 0.98
CA TYR A 142 -8.65 26.70 2.35
C TYR A 142 -7.20 26.57 2.83
N GLY A 143 -6.72 27.57 3.54
CA GLY A 143 -5.41 27.60 4.18
C GLY A 143 -5.52 27.90 5.66
N SER A 144 -4.43 27.71 6.41
CA SER A 144 -4.36 28.02 7.82
C SER A 144 -3.18 28.94 8.13
N ALA A 145 -3.42 30.04 8.81
CA ALA A 145 -2.35 30.90 9.31
C ALA A 145 -1.50 30.18 10.38
N ARG A 146 -2.13 29.29 11.16
CA ARG A 146 -1.46 28.49 12.20
C ARG A 146 -0.60 27.36 11.60
N PHE A 147 -1.02 26.82 10.46
CA PHE A 147 -0.36 25.69 9.77
C PHE A 147 -0.10 26.04 8.31
N PRO A 148 0.90 26.89 8.00
CA PRO A 148 1.12 27.43 6.65
C PRO A 148 1.48 26.37 5.60
N HIS A 149 1.87 25.16 6.04
CA HIS A 149 2.13 24.02 5.15
C HIS A 149 0.87 23.22 4.80
N LEU A 150 -0.29 23.52 5.43
CA LEU A 150 -1.56 22.80 5.20
C LEU A 150 -2.46 23.61 4.26
N THR A 151 -2.86 22.95 3.18
CA THR A 151 -3.91 23.41 2.27
C THR A 151 -5.01 22.33 2.19
N VAL A 152 -6.25 22.75 2.26
CA VAL A 152 -7.40 21.86 2.05
C VAL A 152 -8.16 22.31 0.81
N VAL A 153 -8.46 21.36 -0.07
CA VAL A 153 -9.19 21.59 -1.32
C VAL A 153 -10.53 20.88 -1.23
N ASP A 154 -11.63 21.61 -1.38
CA ASP A 154 -12.97 21.04 -1.53
C ASP A 154 -13.35 21.00 -3.00
N LYS A 155 -13.72 19.83 -3.51
CA LYS A 155 -14.11 19.63 -4.92
C LYS A 155 -15.32 18.73 -5.06
N GLU A 156 -15.91 18.73 -6.24
CA GLU A 156 -16.93 17.75 -6.61
C GLU A 156 -16.35 16.35 -6.68
N ASN A 157 -17.15 15.35 -6.25
CA ASN A 157 -16.70 13.97 -6.26
C ASN A 157 -16.37 13.49 -7.67
N GLY A 158 -15.14 13.02 -7.85
CA GLY A 158 -14.64 12.45 -9.10
C GLY A 158 -13.87 11.15 -8.89
N GLY A 159 -13.73 10.72 -7.63
CA GLY A 159 -12.95 9.54 -7.24
C GLY A 159 -11.48 9.86 -6.97
N LYS A 160 -10.75 8.86 -6.41
CA LYS A 160 -9.38 9.02 -5.93
C LYS A 160 -8.41 9.54 -7.00
N ALA A 161 -8.44 8.97 -8.20
CA ALA A 161 -7.59 9.40 -9.31
C ALA A 161 -7.83 10.87 -9.70
N ASP A 162 -9.08 11.29 -9.75
CA ASP A 162 -9.50 12.66 -10.04
C ASP A 162 -9.04 13.63 -8.94
N ALA A 163 -9.18 13.23 -7.67
CA ALA A 163 -8.71 14.01 -6.53
C ALA A 163 -7.18 14.16 -6.54
N LEU A 164 -6.43 13.10 -6.86
CA LEU A 164 -4.98 13.16 -7.01
C LEU A 164 -4.56 14.08 -8.17
N ASN A 165 -5.24 14.06 -9.30
CA ASN A 165 -4.98 14.97 -10.41
C ASN A 165 -5.20 16.44 -10.00
N ALA A 166 -6.27 16.74 -9.27
CA ALA A 166 -6.49 18.08 -8.71
C ALA A 166 -5.36 18.48 -7.75
N GLY A 167 -4.91 17.57 -6.90
CA GLY A 167 -3.78 17.78 -6.00
C GLY A 167 -2.46 18.04 -6.74
N ILE A 168 -2.17 17.31 -7.83
CA ILE A 168 -0.99 17.52 -8.68
C ILE A 168 -1.01 18.88 -9.34
N ASN A 169 -2.16 19.36 -9.82
CA ASN A 169 -2.31 20.68 -10.40
C ASN A 169 -2.01 21.80 -9.37
N LEU A 170 -2.42 21.60 -8.12
CA LEU A 170 -2.21 22.54 -7.01
C LEU A 170 -0.83 22.43 -6.35
N ALA A 171 -0.10 21.33 -6.55
CA ALA A 171 1.20 21.09 -5.96
C ALA A 171 2.24 22.11 -6.44
N ARG A 172 2.99 22.71 -5.51
CA ARG A 172 4.02 23.71 -5.81
C ARG A 172 5.38 23.09 -6.09
N TYR A 173 5.63 21.90 -5.53
CA TYR A 173 6.95 21.31 -5.49
C TYR A 173 7.21 20.34 -6.65
N PRO A 174 8.48 20.09 -7.00
CA PRO A 174 8.86 19.22 -8.11
C PRO A 174 8.56 17.74 -7.85
N LEU A 175 8.48 17.34 -6.58
CA LEU A 175 8.06 16.00 -6.16
C LEU A 175 6.71 16.09 -5.48
N PHE A 176 5.88 15.06 -5.70
CA PHE A 176 4.69 14.85 -4.88
C PHE A 176 4.68 13.45 -4.29
N CYS A 177 4.14 13.32 -3.09
CA CYS A 177 3.88 12.07 -2.40
C CYS A 177 2.37 11.83 -2.34
N ALA A 178 1.87 10.79 -3.00
CA ALA A 178 0.48 10.38 -2.89
C ALA A 178 0.32 9.38 -1.74
N ILE A 179 -0.66 9.61 -0.86
CA ILE A 179 -0.96 8.73 0.27
C ILE A 179 -2.48 8.56 0.43
N ASP A 180 -2.92 7.45 1.03
CA ASP A 180 -4.32 7.26 1.41
C ASP A 180 -4.65 8.02 2.71
N ALA A 181 -5.88 8.51 2.85
CA ALA A 181 -6.33 9.24 4.04
C ALA A 181 -6.39 8.39 5.32
N ASP A 182 -6.38 7.06 5.19
CA ASP A 182 -6.31 6.08 6.27
C ASP A 182 -4.89 5.54 6.51
N SER A 183 -3.89 6.17 5.91
CA SER A 183 -2.49 5.78 6.05
C SER A 183 -1.73 6.74 6.97
N MET A 184 -0.77 6.21 7.70
CA MET A 184 0.12 6.97 8.58
C MET A 184 1.55 6.82 8.09
N LEU A 185 2.30 7.92 8.01
CA LEU A 185 3.69 7.90 7.62
C LEU A 185 4.61 7.77 8.84
N GLU A 186 5.73 7.05 8.66
CA GLU A 186 6.84 7.14 9.60
C GLU A 186 7.40 8.57 9.59
N SER A 187 7.88 9.03 10.74
CA SER A 187 8.32 10.43 10.89
C SER A 187 9.43 10.85 9.92
N ASP A 188 10.23 9.90 9.46
CA ASP A 188 11.34 10.05 8.52
C ASP A 188 11.06 9.44 7.13
N ALA A 189 9.80 9.08 6.86
CA ALA A 189 9.39 8.43 5.61
C ALA A 189 9.79 9.22 4.36
N LEU A 190 9.53 10.53 4.35
CA LEU A 190 9.91 11.39 3.22
C LEU A 190 11.43 11.46 3.05
N LEU A 191 12.18 11.45 4.15
CA LEU A 191 13.64 11.51 4.10
C LEU A 191 14.23 10.27 3.42
N ARG A 192 13.74 9.08 3.79
CA ARG A 192 14.15 7.80 3.16
C ARG A 192 13.73 7.72 1.69
N ALA A 193 12.49 8.09 1.41
CA ALA A 193 11.94 7.93 0.06
C ALA A 193 12.42 9.01 -0.95
N VAL A 194 12.92 10.15 -0.47
CA VAL A 194 13.53 11.18 -1.34
C VAL A 194 15.00 10.88 -1.65
N GLN A 195 15.67 10.08 -0.82
CA GLN A 195 17.10 9.74 -1.00
C GLN A 195 17.43 9.24 -2.42
N PRO A 196 16.69 8.32 -3.07
CA PRO A 196 16.97 7.89 -4.43
C PRO A 196 16.93 9.03 -5.48
N PHE A 197 16.07 10.05 -5.27
CA PHE A 197 16.01 11.23 -6.15
C PHE A 197 17.22 12.13 -6.01
N VAL A 198 17.86 12.16 -4.83
CA VAL A 198 19.08 12.92 -4.60
C VAL A 198 20.31 12.18 -5.11
N GLU A 199 20.36 10.86 -4.92
CA GLU A 199 21.45 10.00 -5.41
C GLU A 199 21.50 9.94 -6.94
N SER A 200 20.34 10.00 -7.59
CA SER A 200 20.23 9.94 -9.05
C SER A 200 19.22 10.95 -9.57
N PRO A 201 19.55 12.26 -9.49
CA PRO A 201 18.58 13.34 -9.71
C PRO A 201 18.01 13.38 -11.12
N GLU A 202 18.71 12.87 -12.12
CA GLU A 202 18.25 12.88 -13.51
C GLU A 202 17.53 11.57 -13.93
N ARG A 203 17.65 10.52 -13.11
CA ARG A 203 17.16 9.18 -13.49
C ARG A 203 15.90 8.76 -12.78
N VAL A 204 15.75 9.03 -11.49
CA VAL A 204 14.63 8.53 -10.70
C VAL A 204 13.37 9.36 -10.92
N VAL A 205 12.26 8.70 -11.31
CA VAL A 205 10.95 9.32 -11.59
C VAL A 205 9.93 9.00 -10.51
N GLY A 206 9.99 7.81 -9.95
CA GLY A 206 9.06 7.34 -8.94
C GLY A 206 9.76 6.47 -7.91
N VAL A 207 9.34 6.58 -6.67
CA VAL A 207 9.85 5.78 -5.55
C VAL A 207 8.67 5.25 -4.75
N GLY A 208 8.58 3.92 -4.63
CA GLY A 208 7.71 3.23 -3.69
C GLY A 208 8.45 2.86 -2.42
N GLY A 209 7.71 2.53 -1.37
CA GLY A 209 8.30 2.08 -0.12
C GLY A 209 7.49 0.96 0.53
N THR A 210 8.09 0.31 1.51
CA THR A 210 7.45 -0.77 2.25
C THR A 210 6.31 -0.24 3.10
N ILE A 211 5.14 -0.87 2.96
CA ILE A 211 3.93 -0.57 3.73
C ILE A 211 3.71 -1.68 4.74
N ARG A 212 3.31 -1.29 5.95
CA ARG A 212 2.99 -2.21 7.04
C ARG A 212 1.55 -2.10 7.48
N ILE A 213 1.07 -3.12 8.15
CA ILE A 213 -0.28 -3.17 8.70
C ILE A 213 -0.27 -2.51 10.08
N ALA A 214 -1.15 -1.51 10.25
CA ALA A 214 -1.29 -0.72 11.46
C ALA A 214 -2.12 -1.41 12.56
N ASN A 215 -2.97 -2.36 12.19
CA ASN A 215 -3.86 -3.05 13.12
C ASN A 215 -3.09 -3.74 14.25
N GLY A 216 -3.55 -3.54 15.49
CA GLY A 216 -2.95 -4.14 16.69
C GLY A 216 -1.80 -3.35 17.29
N ASN A 217 -1.23 -2.37 16.58
CA ASN A 217 -0.18 -1.52 17.10
C ASN A 217 -0.75 -0.43 18.03
N HIS A 218 0.08 -0.02 19.02
CA HIS A 218 -0.26 1.12 19.86
C HIS A 218 0.09 2.42 19.14
N ILE A 219 -0.94 3.21 18.83
CA ILE A 219 -0.84 4.45 18.04
C ILE A 219 -1.16 5.63 18.96
N VAL A 220 -0.25 6.61 19.03
CA VAL A 220 -0.45 7.85 19.79
C VAL A 220 -0.13 9.03 18.87
N GLY A 221 -1.11 9.94 18.71
CA GLY A 221 -0.94 11.14 17.88
C GLY A 221 -0.57 10.84 16.42
N GLY A 222 -1.12 9.75 15.85
CA GLY A 222 -0.84 9.32 14.48
C GLY A 222 0.54 8.67 14.27
N ARG A 223 1.18 8.19 15.33
CA ARG A 223 2.46 7.47 15.28
C ARG A 223 2.37 6.11 15.95
N VAL A 224 2.98 5.13 15.36
CA VAL A 224 3.16 3.81 15.97
C VAL A 224 4.26 3.93 17.05
N VAL A 225 3.83 3.88 18.31
CA VAL A 225 4.74 3.95 19.47
C VAL A 225 5.29 2.57 19.81
N GLU A 226 4.44 1.56 19.71
CA GLU A 226 4.81 0.18 19.98
C GLU A 226 4.19 -0.75 18.93
N ALA A 227 5.05 -1.55 18.30
CA ALA A 227 4.61 -2.57 17.36
C ALA A 227 4.15 -3.82 18.13
N ALA A 228 2.89 -4.20 17.93
CA ALA A 228 2.31 -5.39 18.53
C ALA A 228 1.52 -6.19 17.47
N LEU A 229 1.45 -7.51 17.64
CA LEU A 229 0.66 -8.33 16.75
C LEU A 229 -0.85 -8.20 17.05
N PRO A 230 -1.69 -8.08 16.02
CA PRO A 230 -3.14 -8.08 16.19
C PRO A 230 -3.63 -9.45 16.66
N ARG A 231 -4.72 -9.46 17.44
CA ARG A 231 -5.38 -10.70 17.87
C ARG A 231 -6.21 -11.36 16.76
N ASN A 232 -6.57 -10.62 15.73
CA ASN A 232 -7.39 -11.12 14.63
C ASN A 232 -6.55 -11.99 13.69
N PRO A 233 -6.84 -13.30 13.54
CA PRO A 233 -6.08 -14.21 12.69
C PRO A 233 -6.11 -13.81 11.21
N LEU A 234 -7.22 -13.21 10.74
CA LEU A 234 -7.32 -12.72 9.38
C LEU A 234 -6.32 -11.59 9.10
N VAL A 235 -6.03 -10.74 10.09
CA VAL A 235 -5.04 -9.67 9.96
C VAL A 235 -3.62 -10.23 10.05
N LEU A 236 -3.38 -11.23 10.91
CA LEU A 236 -2.06 -11.91 11.02
C LEU A 236 -1.62 -12.50 9.68
N VAL A 237 -2.51 -13.18 8.98
CA VAL A 237 -2.22 -13.74 7.65
C VAL A 237 -1.94 -12.63 6.64
N GLN A 238 -2.65 -11.51 6.69
CA GLN A 238 -2.38 -10.37 5.83
C GLN A 238 -1.01 -9.72 6.12
N ILE A 239 -0.50 -9.77 7.36
CA ILE A 239 0.87 -9.33 7.66
C ILE A 239 1.87 -10.15 6.86
N VAL A 240 1.76 -11.49 6.85
CA VAL A 240 2.64 -12.37 6.07
C VAL A 240 2.51 -12.06 4.57
N GLU A 241 1.30 -11.85 4.08
CA GLU A 241 1.04 -11.48 2.68
C GLU A 241 1.71 -10.15 2.30
N TYR A 242 1.64 -9.13 3.18
CA TYR A 242 2.29 -7.84 2.95
C TYR A 242 3.82 -7.94 2.94
N LEU A 243 4.41 -8.73 3.84
CA LEU A 243 5.85 -8.98 3.83
C LEU A 243 6.29 -9.61 2.50
N ARG A 244 5.57 -10.62 2.03
CA ARG A 244 5.82 -11.25 0.73
C ARG A 244 5.67 -10.26 -0.44
N ALA A 245 4.64 -9.42 -0.41
CA ALA A 245 4.39 -8.46 -1.46
C ALA A 245 5.41 -7.31 -1.49
N PHE A 246 5.79 -6.77 -0.35
CA PHE A 246 6.64 -5.58 -0.27
C PHE A 246 8.13 -5.93 -0.18
N LEU A 247 8.55 -6.78 0.76
CA LEU A 247 9.97 -7.09 0.95
C LEU A 247 10.52 -8.12 -0.03
N MET A 248 9.69 -9.02 -0.52
CA MET A 248 10.16 -10.00 -1.51
C MET A 248 9.93 -9.50 -2.94
N ALA A 249 8.66 -9.35 -3.35
CA ALA A 249 8.35 -9.12 -4.76
C ALA A 249 8.75 -7.72 -5.24
N ARG A 250 8.42 -6.64 -4.49
CA ARG A 250 8.72 -5.27 -4.95
C ARG A 250 10.20 -4.92 -4.85
N VAL A 251 10.90 -5.39 -3.83
CA VAL A 251 12.36 -5.22 -3.74
C VAL A 251 13.05 -5.91 -4.91
N ALA A 252 12.66 -7.17 -5.20
CA ALA A 252 13.24 -7.92 -6.33
C ALA A 252 12.95 -7.25 -7.68
N LEU A 253 11.71 -6.85 -7.94
CA LEU A 253 11.35 -6.20 -9.20
C LEU A 253 11.94 -4.79 -9.32
N GLY A 254 12.09 -4.07 -8.22
CA GLY A 254 12.78 -2.77 -8.19
C GLY A 254 14.25 -2.88 -8.58
N GLU A 255 14.94 -3.92 -8.08
CA GLU A 255 16.36 -4.18 -8.41
C GLU A 255 16.60 -4.43 -9.91
N VAL A 256 15.64 -5.06 -10.58
CA VAL A 256 15.75 -5.35 -12.03
C VAL A 256 15.00 -4.33 -12.90
N GLU A 257 14.64 -3.16 -12.36
CA GLU A 257 13.94 -2.09 -13.09
C GLU A 257 12.63 -2.57 -13.76
N ALA A 258 11.96 -3.52 -13.12
CA ALA A 258 10.71 -4.12 -13.59
C ALA A 258 9.56 -3.94 -12.60
N LEU A 259 9.64 -2.95 -11.70
CA LEU A 259 8.62 -2.64 -10.71
C LEU A 259 7.38 -2.05 -11.40
N MET A 260 6.27 -2.80 -11.42
CA MET A 260 5.03 -2.38 -12.06
C MET A 260 4.04 -1.70 -11.12
N LEU A 261 4.23 -1.81 -9.80
CA LEU A 261 3.28 -1.32 -8.81
C LEU A 261 3.98 -0.58 -7.67
N ILE A 262 3.64 0.69 -7.52
CA ILE A 262 3.81 1.48 -6.29
C ILE A 262 2.43 1.58 -5.64
N SER A 263 2.32 1.18 -4.37
CA SER A 263 1.02 1.16 -3.69
C SER A 263 0.43 2.56 -3.53
N GLY A 264 -0.88 2.68 -3.73
CA GLY A 264 -1.61 3.93 -3.53
C GLY A 264 -1.59 4.48 -2.10
N ALA A 265 -1.14 3.67 -1.12
CA ALA A 265 -0.95 4.11 0.26
C ALA A 265 0.35 4.93 0.47
N PHE A 266 1.34 4.81 -0.43
CA PHE A 266 2.57 5.61 -0.41
C PHE A 266 3.33 5.52 -1.73
N GLY A 267 3.54 6.64 -2.38
CA GLY A 267 4.41 6.74 -3.56
C GLY A 267 4.86 8.19 -3.81
N ILE A 268 6.16 8.39 -4.06
CA ILE A 268 6.73 9.69 -4.44
C ILE A 268 7.04 9.69 -5.93
N PHE A 269 6.67 10.77 -6.63
CA PHE A 269 6.84 10.90 -8.06
C PHE A 269 7.32 12.29 -8.47
N ARG A 270 8.02 12.39 -9.62
CA ARG A 270 8.31 13.67 -10.27
C ARG A 270 7.05 14.23 -10.91
N ARG A 271 6.60 15.37 -10.39
CA ARG A 271 5.37 16.04 -10.82
C ARG A 271 5.34 16.29 -12.33
N ALA A 272 6.40 16.86 -12.89
CA ALA A 272 6.47 17.18 -14.32
C ALA A 272 6.31 15.94 -15.21
N VAL A 273 6.95 14.82 -14.86
CA VAL A 273 6.87 13.59 -15.64
C VAL A 273 5.48 12.96 -15.57
N VAL A 274 4.85 12.98 -14.39
CA VAL A 274 3.47 12.48 -14.24
C VAL A 274 2.48 13.33 -15.04
N ILE A 275 2.64 14.65 -15.05
CA ILE A 275 1.82 15.56 -15.88
C ILE A 275 2.00 15.22 -17.37
N GLN A 276 3.25 15.07 -17.84
CA GLN A 276 3.54 14.73 -19.24
C GLN A 276 2.98 13.36 -19.65
N ALA A 277 2.94 12.41 -18.72
CA ALA A 277 2.33 11.09 -18.94
C ALA A 277 0.78 11.11 -18.85
N GLY A 278 0.16 12.27 -18.56
CA GLY A 278 -1.29 12.45 -18.49
C GLY A 278 -1.92 12.16 -17.13
N GLY A 279 -1.13 12.14 -16.02
CA GLY A 279 -1.64 11.99 -14.66
C GLY A 279 -2.24 10.63 -14.34
N TYR A 280 -3.06 10.56 -13.29
CA TYR A 280 -3.81 9.37 -12.92
C TYR A 280 -5.01 9.15 -13.87
N SER A 281 -5.21 7.92 -14.31
CA SER A 281 -6.36 7.53 -15.15
C SER A 281 -7.62 7.38 -14.30
N ARG A 282 -8.69 8.09 -14.66
CA ARG A 282 -9.96 8.13 -13.90
C ARG A 282 -10.91 6.97 -14.20
N ASP A 283 -10.62 6.20 -15.24
CA ASP A 283 -11.44 5.12 -15.78
C ASP A 283 -10.91 3.72 -15.39
N THR A 284 -10.20 3.62 -14.30
CA THR A 284 -9.71 2.36 -13.71
C THR A 284 -9.92 2.34 -12.20
N VAL A 285 -10.03 1.13 -11.63
CA VAL A 285 -10.06 0.94 -10.18
C VAL A 285 -8.70 0.57 -9.57
N GLY A 286 -7.66 0.50 -10.40
CA GLY A 286 -6.27 0.25 -10.05
C GLY A 286 -5.37 1.40 -10.51
N GLU A 287 -5.71 2.63 -10.10
CA GLU A 287 -5.05 3.86 -10.51
C GLU A 287 -3.56 3.91 -10.20
N ASP A 288 -3.15 3.23 -9.13
CA ASP A 288 -1.77 3.13 -8.66
C ASP A 288 -0.91 2.21 -9.55
N LEU A 289 -1.41 1.02 -9.88
CA LEU A 289 -0.77 0.11 -10.82
C LEU A 289 -0.72 0.73 -12.23
N GLU A 290 -1.84 1.31 -12.66
CA GLU A 290 -1.95 1.89 -14.00
C GLU A 290 -0.98 3.06 -14.20
N LEU A 291 -0.83 3.94 -13.21
CA LEU A 291 0.13 5.05 -13.28
C LEU A 291 1.56 4.53 -13.49
N VAL A 292 2.00 3.53 -12.73
CA VAL A 292 3.38 3.02 -12.82
C VAL A 292 3.63 2.37 -14.18
N VAL A 293 2.70 1.54 -14.67
CA VAL A 293 2.80 0.91 -16.00
C VAL A 293 2.79 1.97 -17.11
N LYS A 294 1.93 2.97 -16.99
CA LYS A 294 1.86 4.11 -17.93
C LYS A 294 3.15 4.93 -17.94
N LEU A 295 3.76 5.17 -16.77
CA LEU A 295 5.05 5.85 -16.69
C LEU A 295 6.14 5.05 -17.40
N HIS A 296 6.25 3.74 -17.15
CA HIS A 296 7.20 2.90 -17.90
C HIS A 296 6.96 2.99 -19.41
N ARG A 297 5.71 2.89 -19.84
CA ARG A 297 5.37 3.00 -21.27
C ARG A 297 5.77 4.35 -21.84
N TYR A 298 5.36 5.43 -21.20
CA TYR A 298 5.66 6.80 -21.63
C TYR A 298 7.16 7.04 -21.77
N LEU A 299 7.94 6.70 -20.73
CA LEU A 299 9.39 6.91 -20.71
C LEU A 299 10.12 6.12 -21.79
N LEU A 300 9.77 4.85 -21.96
CA LEU A 300 10.40 3.98 -22.96
C LEU A 300 9.97 4.32 -24.39
N ASP A 301 8.75 4.83 -24.58
CA ASP A 301 8.28 5.38 -25.85
C ASP A 301 9.03 6.66 -26.24
N GLN A 302 9.41 7.48 -25.27
CA GLN A 302 10.23 8.67 -25.48
C GLN A 302 11.74 8.39 -25.47
N ARG A 303 12.16 7.13 -25.22
CA ARG A 303 13.57 6.72 -25.06
C ARG A 303 14.30 7.48 -23.94
N ILE A 304 13.57 7.83 -22.89
CA ILE A 304 14.11 8.50 -21.71
C ILE A 304 14.58 7.43 -20.70
N PRO A 305 15.89 7.38 -20.35
CA PRO A 305 16.44 6.36 -19.45
C PRO A 305 16.14 6.72 -17.98
N LEU A 306 14.87 6.64 -17.59
CA LEU A 306 14.42 6.95 -16.23
C LEU A 306 14.04 5.68 -15.48
N GLU A 307 14.14 5.72 -14.15
CA GLU A 307 14.00 4.58 -13.26
C GLU A 307 12.85 4.78 -12.25
N ILE A 308 12.21 3.68 -11.91
CA ILE A 308 11.30 3.58 -10.77
C ILE A 308 11.96 2.70 -9.73
N ARG A 309 12.14 3.23 -8.49
CA ARG A 309 12.86 2.57 -7.40
C ARG A 309 11.94 2.16 -6.26
N PHE A 310 12.46 1.31 -5.38
CA PHE A 310 11.75 0.84 -4.19
C PHE A 310 12.66 0.93 -2.96
N VAL A 311 12.12 1.51 -1.87
CA VAL A 311 12.77 1.62 -0.56
C VAL A 311 12.27 0.49 0.32
N PRO A 312 13.17 -0.43 0.76
CA PRO A 312 12.77 -1.58 1.57
C PRO A 312 12.33 -1.22 2.98
N GLU A 313 12.89 -0.13 3.53
CA GLU A 313 12.54 0.33 4.87
C GLU A 313 11.07 0.74 4.94
N PRO A 314 10.39 0.47 6.06
CA PRO A 314 9.01 0.88 6.24
C PRO A 314 8.86 2.39 6.22
N VAL A 315 7.95 2.86 5.40
CA VAL A 315 7.64 4.29 5.26
C VAL A 315 6.20 4.61 5.65
N CYS A 316 5.31 3.60 5.62
CA CYS A 316 3.88 3.82 5.78
C CYS A 316 3.21 2.65 6.51
N TRP A 317 2.18 2.98 7.27
CA TRP A 317 1.28 2.04 7.96
C TRP A 317 -0.14 2.26 7.45
N THR A 318 -0.83 1.16 7.13
CA THR A 318 -2.22 1.19 6.64
C THR A 318 -3.09 0.18 7.38
N GLN A 319 -4.39 0.40 7.40
CA GLN A 319 -5.32 -0.54 8.01
C GLN A 319 -5.65 -1.69 7.06
N ALA A 320 -5.53 -2.92 7.55
CA ALA A 320 -5.99 -4.11 6.85
C ALA A 320 -7.44 -4.43 7.21
N PRO A 321 -8.24 -4.97 6.26
CA PRO A 321 -9.59 -5.45 6.54
C PRO A 321 -9.62 -6.50 7.66
N THR A 322 -10.53 -6.31 8.62
CA THR A 322 -10.71 -7.21 9.77
C THR A 322 -11.82 -8.24 9.55
N THR A 323 -12.55 -8.17 8.44
CA THR A 323 -13.65 -9.07 8.09
C THR A 323 -13.45 -9.70 6.72
N LEU A 324 -13.90 -10.96 6.57
CA LEU A 324 -13.84 -11.68 5.29
C LEU A 324 -14.53 -10.91 4.15
N GLY A 325 -15.71 -10.33 4.41
CA GLY A 325 -16.43 -9.55 3.40
C GLY A 325 -15.70 -8.26 2.99
N GLY A 326 -15.01 -7.60 3.92
CA GLY A 326 -14.15 -6.45 3.63
C GLY A 326 -12.96 -6.85 2.75
N LEU A 327 -12.29 -7.93 3.13
CA LEU A 327 -11.15 -8.46 2.41
C LEU A 327 -11.54 -8.94 1.00
N MET A 328 -12.66 -9.67 0.85
CA MET A 328 -13.20 -10.08 -0.44
C MET A 328 -13.38 -8.88 -1.39
N ARG A 329 -14.06 -7.82 -0.92
CA ARG A 329 -14.27 -6.61 -1.75
C ARG A 329 -12.95 -5.97 -2.17
N GLN A 330 -11.96 -5.89 -1.28
CA GLN A 330 -10.64 -5.34 -1.58
C GLN A 330 -9.92 -6.18 -2.64
N ARG A 331 -9.87 -7.52 -2.47
CA ARG A 331 -9.16 -8.42 -3.39
C ARG A 331 -9.82 -8.50 -4.77
N THR A 332 -11.14 -8.52 -4.81
CA THR A 332 -11.93 -8.46 -6.05
C THR A 332 -11.63 -7.16 -6.83
N ARG A 333 -11.57 -6.02 -6.11
CA ARG A 333 -11.22 -4.73 -6.71
C ARG A 333 -9.79 -4.72 -7.25
N TRP A 334 -8.81 -5.18 -6.46
CA TRP A 334 -7.41 -5.24 -6.89
C TRP A 334 -7.22 -6.11 -8.13
N GLN A 335 -7.89 -7.27 -8.16
CA GLN A 335 -7.86 -8.15 -9.33
C GLN A 335 -8.41 -7.45 -10.58
N ARG A 336 -9.52 -6.76 -10.44
CA ARG A 336 -10.12 -6.02 -11.56
C ARG A 336 -9.19 -4.91 -12.05
N GLY A 337 -8.59 -4.12 -11.17
CA GLY A 337 -7.61 -3.09 -11.53
C GLY A 337 -6.37 -3.68 -12.25
N ALA A 338 -5.89 -4.84 -11.82
CA ALA A 338 -4.79 -5.53 -12.49
C ALA A 338 -5.15 -5.96 -13.92
N LEU A 339 -6.37 -6.48 -14.12
CA LEU A 339 -6.88 -6.86 -15.46
C LEU A 339 -7.05 -5.62 -16.36
N GLU A 340 -7.69 -4.56 -15.87
CA GLU A 340 -7.87 -3.31 -16.60
C GLU A 340 -6.52 -2.75 -17.06
N THR A 341 -5.54 -2.69 -16.17
CA THR A 341 -4.19 -2.19 -16.47
C THR A 341 -3.46 -3.10 -17.46
N TYR A 342 -3.48 -4.41 -17.22
CA TYR A 342 -2.78 -5.35 -18.09
C TYR A 342 -3.29 -5.27 -19.54
N PHE A 343 -4.61 -5.34 -19.75
CA PHE A 343 -5.20 -5.30 -21.08
C PHE A 343 -5.04 -3.94 -21.76
N ARG A 344 -5.08 -2.83 -21.01
CA ARG A 344 -4.81 -1.47 -21.52
C ARG A 344 -3.38 -1.34 -22.06
N HIS A 345 -2.43 -1.96 -21.40
CA HIS A 345 -1.00 -1.89 -21.74
C HIS A 345 -0.42 -3.17 -22.32
N ILE A 346 -1.25 -4.10 -22.80
CA ILE A 346 -0.83 -5.39 -23.35
C ILE A 346 0.20 -5.25 -24.47
N GLY A 347 0.18 -4.11 -25.19
CA GLY A 347 1.17 -3.77 -26.21
C GLY A 347 2.61 -3.65 -25.70
N MET A 348 2.86 -3.63 -24.38
CA MET A 348 4.22 -3.67 -23.82
C MET A 348 4.75 -5.10 -23.68
N PHE A 349 3.87 -6.10 -23.58
CA PHE A 349 4.24 -7.48 -23.26
C PHE A 349 5.21 -8.06 -24.27
N LEU A 350 6.37 -8.53 -23.79
CA LEU A 350 7.46 -9.15 -24.54
C LEU A 350 7.99 -8.36 -25.74
N ARG A 351 7.67 -7.09 -25.89
CA ARG A 351 8.26 -6.26 -26.95
C ARG A 351 9.64 -5.74 -26.53
N PRO A 352 10.70 -5.94 -27.33
CA PRO A 352 12.07 -5.55 -27.00
C PRO A 352 12.23 -4.07 -26.66
N ARG A 353 11.41 -3.19 -27.26
CA ARG A 353 11.38 -1.75 -26.99
C ARG A 353 11.18 -1.42 -25.50
N TYR A 354 10.42 -2.23 -24.77
CA TYR A 354 10.10 -2.01 -23.36
C TYR A 354 11.03 -2.77 -22.41
N GLY A 355 12.09 -3.39 -22.89
CA GLY A 355 13.15 -4.01 -22.11
C GLY A 355 12.63 -4.89 -20.97
N ARG A 356 13.16 -4.69 -19.75
CA ARG A 356 12.79 -5.48 -18.56
C ARG A 356 11.37 -5.18 -18.07
N ALA A 357 10.88 -3.95 -18.25
CA ALA A 357 9.49 -3.61 -17.92
C ALA A 357 8.49 -4.45 -18.74
N GLY A 358 8.73 -4.61 -20.06
CA GLY A 358 7.90 -5.44 -20.92
C GLY A 358 8.09 -6.94 -20.73
N SER A 359 9.33 -7.41 -20.53
CA SER A 359 9.65 -8.83 -20.44
C SER A 359 9.47 -9.42 -19.04
N LEU A 360 9.98 -8.78 -17.99
CA LEU A 360 9.87 -9.27 -16.62
C LEU A 360 8.67 -8.67 -15.88
N GLY A 361 8.47 -7.35 -15.99
CA GLY A 361 7.39 -6.64 -15.29
C GLY A 361 6.02 -7.09 -15.78
N MET A 362 5.72 -6.92 -17.07
CA MET A 362 4.43 -7.33 -17.65
C MET A 362 4.22 -8.85 -17.59
N ALA A 363 5.30 -9.66 -17.69
CA ALA A 363 5.19 -11.12 -17.55
C ALA A 363 4.84 -11.52 -16.11
N SER A 364 5.40 -10.84 -15.10
CA SER A 364 5.03 -11.10 -13.69
C SER A 364 3.57 -10.73 -13.42
N VAL A 365 3.08 -9.60 -13.92
CA VAL A 365 1.66 -9.23 -13.84
C VAL A 365 0.78 -10.27 -14.53
N LEU A 366 1.14 -10.72 -15.74
CA LEU A 366 0.40 -11.76 -16.45
C LEU A 366 0.31 -13.05 -15.65
N LEU A 367 1.46 -13.59 -15.24
CA LEU A 367 1.53 -14.93 -14.66
C LEU A 367 1.02 -15.00 -13.22
N LEU A 368 1.29 -13.95 -12.42
CA LEU A 368 0.94 -13.95 -11.00
C LEU A 368 -0.42 -13.28 -10.72
N ASP A 369 -0.69 -12.15 -11.39
CA ASP A 369 -1.90 -11.37 -11.10
C ASP A 369 -3.06 -11.70 -12.05
N VAL A 370 -2.81 -11.86 -13.34
CA VAL A 370 -3.84 -12.13 -14.33
C VAL A 370 -4.18 -13.62 -14.38
N MET A 371 -3.19 -14.47 -14.68
CA MET A 371 -3.40 -15.91 -14.89
C MET A 371 -3.47 -16.72 -13.59
N GLY A 372 -2.73 -16.31 -12.55
CA GLY A 372 -2.61 -17.07 -11.31
C GLY A 372 -3.95 -17.52 -10.73
N PRO A 373 -4.89 -16.60 -10.40
CA PRO A 373 -6.19 -16.98 -9.85
C PRO A 373 -7.04 -17.85 -10.77
N LEU A 374 -6.95 -17.59 -12.08
CA LEU A 374 -7.70 -18.38 -13.07
C LEU A 374 -7.21 -19.83 -13.10
N ILE A 375 -5.89 -20.03 -13.15
CA ILE A 375 -5.27 -21.36 -13.22
C ILE A 375 -5.50 -22.14 -11.92
N GLU A 376 -5.38 -21.47 -10.76
CA GLU A 376 -5.63 -22.15 -9.48
C GLU A 376 -7.10 -22.59 -9.35
N VAL A 377 -8.05 -21.74 -9.73
CA VAL A 377 -9.49 -22.10 -9.70
C VAL A 377 -9.80 -23.21 -10.71
N LEU A 378 -9.19 -23.18 -11.91
CA LEU A 378 -9.29 -24.29 -12.86
C LEU A 378 -8.75 -25.59 -12.25
N GLY A 379 -7.63 -25.54 -11.52
CA GLY A 379 -7.08 -26.68 -10.80
C GLY A 379 -8.06 -27.27 -9.78
N TYR A 380 -8.77 -26.41 -9.03
CA TYR A 380 -9.78 -26.86 -8.05
C TYR A 380 -10.96 -27.59 -8.70
N VAL A 381 -11.31 -27.24 -9.94
CA VAL A 381 -12.37 -27.91 -10.71
C VAL A 381 -11.83 -29.16 -11.40
N CYS A 382 -10.64 -29.08 -11.99
CA CYS A 382 -10.07 -30.18 -12.79
C CYS A 382 -9.66 -31.40 -11.94
N ILE A 383 -9.17 -31.21 -10.70
CA ILE A 383 -8.76 -32.32 -9.84
C ILE A 383 -9.92 -33.28 -9.55
N PRO A 384 -11.09 -32.84 -9.04
CA PRO A 384 -12.25 -33.73 -8.86
C PRO A 384 -12.77 -34.34 -10.16
N LEU A 385 -12.76 -33.55 -11.26
CA LEU A 385 -13.18 -34.02 -12.57
C LEU A 385 -12.29 -35.17 -13.08
N PHE A 386 -10.97 -35.01 -13.03
CA PHE A 386 -10.01 -36.03 -13.45
C PHE A 386 -10.06 -37.26 -12.56
N TRP A 387 -10.33 -37.08 -11.25
CA TRP A 387 -10.57 -38.19 -10.34
C TRP A 387 -11.83 -38.98 -10.75
N TYR A 388 -12.93 -38.30 -11.02
CA TYR A 388 -14.20 -38.90 -11.46
C TYR A 388 -14.05 -39.66 -12.79
N LEU A 389 -13.27 -39.10 -13.72
CA LEU A 389 -13.01 -39.72 -15.02
C LEU A 389 -11.95 -40.84 -14.98
N GLY A 390 -11.40 -41.18 -13.81
CA GLY A 390 -10.35 -42.18 -13.67
C GLY A 390 -9.02 -41.82 -14.35
N MET A 391 -8.79 -40.55 -14.66
CA MET A 391 -7.58 -40.04 -15.33
C MET A 391 -6.49 -39.62 -14.34
N LEU A 392 -6.81 -39.54 -13.04
CA LEU A 392 -5.91 -39.04 -12.04
C LEU A 392 -4.96 -40.13 -11.54
N ASN A 393 -3.65 -39.87 -11.71
CA ASN A 393 -2.63 -40.69 -11.08
C ASN A 393 -2.38 -40.16 -9.66
N ILE A 394 -2.89 -40.90 -8.65
CA ILE A 394 -2.88 -40.48 -7.24
C ILE A 394 -1.44 -40.17 -6.72
N PRO A 395 -0.41 -41.03 -6.93
CA PRO A 395 0.96 -40.73 -6.52
C PRO A 395 1.49 -39.39 -7.10
N TYR A 396 1.28 -39.13 -8.37
CA TYR A 396 1.71 -37.86 -8.99
C TYR A 396 0.93 -36.65 -8.44
N MET A 397 -0.36 -36.79 -8.19
CA MET A 397 -1.16 -35.75 -7.58
C MET A 397 -0.64 -35.41 -6.18
N ILE A 398 -0.37 -36.43 -5.34
CA ILE A 398 0.16 -36.22 -3.99
C ILE A 398 1.52 -35.51 -4.05
N ALA A 399 2.43 -35.95 -4.94
CA ALA A 399 3.72 -35.34 -5.13
C ALA A 399 3.61 -33.87 -5.56
N TYR A 400 2.71 -33.55 -6.49
CA TYR A 400 2.45 -32.18 -6.93
C TYR A 400 1.88 -31.30 -5.83
N LEU A 401 0.90 -31.79 -5.07
CA LEU A 401 0.33 -31.06 -3.94
C LEU A 401 1.39 -30.82 -2.86
N ALA A 402 2.18 -31.85 -2.50
CA ALA A 402 3.27 -31.72 -1.54
C ALA A 402 4.30 -30.67 -2.00
N LEU A 403 4.66 -30.66 -3.27
CA LEU A 403 5.54 -29.64 -3.85
C LEU A 403 4.92 -28.24 -3.76
N THR A 404 3.66 -28.08 -4.16
CA THR A 404 2.95 -26.80 -4.18
C THR A 404 2.80 -26.21 -2.76
N PHE A 405 2.36 -27.01 -1.81
CA PHE A 405 2.23 -26.59 -0.40
C PHE A 405 3.61 -26.33 0.22
N GLY A 406 4.58 -27.22 -0.02
CA GLY A 406 5.95 -27.08 0.47
C GLY A 406 6.60 -25.79 -0.05
N MET A 407 6.46 -25.49 -1.33
CA MET A 407 6.95 -24.24 -1.93
C MET A 407 6.21 -23.01 -1.40
N GLY A 408 4.89 -23.08 -1.22
CA GLY A 408 4.12 -22.00 -0.61
C GLY A 408 4.62 -21.68 0.81
N ILE A 409 4.81 -22.71 1.65
CA ILE A 409 5.37 -22.56 3.01
C ILE A 409 6.79 -21.98 2.94
N PHE A 410 7.66 -22.53 2.08
CA PHE A 410 9.03 -22.05 1.91
C PHE A 410 9.09 -20.57 1.57
N ILE A 411 8.26 -20.11 0.63
CA ILE A 411 8.20 -18.71 0.20
C ILE A 411 7.66 -17.82 1.33
N SER A 412 6.61 -18.24 2.04
CA SER A 412 6.00 -17.46 3.12
C SER A 412 6.94 -17.35 4.32
N VAL A 413 7.58 -18.45 4.74
CA VAL A 413 8.59 -18.42 5.80
C VAL A 413 9.83 -17.65 5.36
N GLY A 414 10.27 -17.82 4.10
CA GLY A 414 11.38 -17.05 3.53
C GLY A 414 11.16 -15.54 3.59
N SER A 415 9.95 -15.06 3.35
CA SER A 415 9.62 -13.64 3.48
C SER A 415 9.68 -13.13 4.93
N LEU A 416 9.34 -13.96 5.93
CA LEU A 416 9.54 -13.65 7.35
C LEU A 416 11.02 -13.59 7.72
N VAL A 417 11.83 -14.49 7.18
CA VAL A 417 13.28 -14.47 7.40
C VAL A 417 13.89 -13.19 6.81
N LEU A 418 13.45 -12.74 5.64
CA LEU A 418 13.88 -11.45 5.08
C LEU A 418 13.57 -10.29 6.04
N GLU A 419 12.38 -10.25 6.62
CA GLU A 419 11.97 -9.22 7.58
C GLU A 419 12.86 -9.23 8.83
N GLU A 420 13.11 -10.40 9.40
CA GLU A 420 13.92 -10.52 10.61
C GLU A 420 15.39 -10.14 10.36
N MET A 421 15.93 -10.50 9.19
CA MET A 421 17.29 -10.13 8.81
C MET A 421 17.49 -8.63 8.64
N GLU A 422 16.46 -7.90 8.16
CA GLU A 422 16.59 -6.48 7.82
C GLU A 422 16.15 -5.56 8.95
N MET A 423 15.06 -5.90 9.63
CA MET A 423 14.36 -4.95 10.49
C MET A 423 14.43 -5.28 11.97
N GLN A 424 14.72 -6.54 12.37
CA GLN A 424 14.76 -7.04 13.75
C GLN A 424 13.61 -6.51 14.62
N ARG A 425 12.41 -6.37 14.03
CA ARG A 425 11.28 -5.68 14.66
C ARG A 425 10.48 -6.52 15.61
N PHE A 426 10.47 -7.84 15.40
CA PHE A 426 9.76 -8.73 16.29
C PHE A 426 10.63 -8.97 17.53
N LYS A 427 10.46 -8.11 18.54
CA LYS A 427 11.21 -8.17 19.81
C LYS A 427 10.99 -9.47 20.59
N SER A 428 9.90 -10.19 20.27
CA SER A 428 9.52 -11.42 20.97
C SER A 428 9.64 -12.64 20.06
N ALA A 429 10.34 -13.67 20.52
CA ALA A 429 10.35 -14.98 19.86
C ALA A 429 8.94 -15.57 19.69
N ARG A 430 8.01 -15.22 20.59
CA ARG A 430 6.59 -15.62 20.50
C ARG A 430 5.93 -15.04 19.24
N ASP A 431 6.18 -13.76 18.95
CA ASP A 431 5.56 -13.10 17.77
C ASP A 431 6.05 -13.72 16.48
N LEU A 432 7.36 -14.03 16.42
CA LEU A 432 7.95 -14.73 15.28
C LEU A 432 7.36 -16.15 15.11
N LEU A 433 7.17 -16.89 16.21
CA LEU A 433 6.53 -18.21 16.16
C LEU A 433 5.08 -18.13 15.69
N VAL A 434 4.30 -17.13 16.16
CA VAL A 434 2.92 -16.91 15.73
C VAL A 434 2.86 -16.60 14.23
N LEU A 435 3.72 -15.71 13.73
CA LEU A 435 3.76 -15.38 12.30
C LEU A 435 4.25 -16.55 11.46
N THR A 436 5.20 -17.34 11.93
CA THR A 436 5.66 -18.57 11.26
C THR A 436 4.52 -19.58 11.17
N PHE A 437 3.77 -19.77 12.24
CA PHE A 437 2.58 -20.61 12.24
C PHE A 437 1.52 -20.09 11.24
N CYS A 438 1.26 -18.78 11.20
CA CYS A 438 0.37 -18.16 10.22
C CYS A 438 0.87 -18.35 8.78
N ALA A 439 2.19 -18.24 8.53
CA ALA A 439 2.81 -18.44 7.23
C ALA A 439 2.67 -19.90 6.72
N ILE A 440 2.61 -20.86 7.63
CA ILE A 440 2.30 -22.26 7.30
C ILE A 440 0.80 -22.41 7.02
N CYS A 441 -0.05 -21.94 7.95
CA CYS A 441 -1.50 -22.12 7.90
C CYS A 441 -2.17 -21.39 6.74
N GLU A 442 -1.64 -20.25 6.27
CA GLU A 442 -2.23 -19.50 5.16
C GLU A 442 -2.34 -20.32 3.87
N ASN A 443 -1.49 -21.33 3.71
CA ASN A 443 -1.50 -22.22 2.54
C ASN A 443 -2.67 -23.21 2.55
N PHE A 444 -3.35 -23.38 3.72
CA PHE A 444 -4.47 -24.30 3.89
C PHE A 444 -5.77 -23.51 4.11
N GLY A 445 -6.57 -23.33 3.07
CA GLY A 445 -7.86 -22.65 3.10
C GLY A 445 -7.81 -21.17 2.74
N TYR A 446 -6.97 -20.35 3.38
CA TYR A 446 -6.94 -18.90 3.11
C TYR A 446 -6.49 -18.57 1.67
N ARG A 447 -5.41 -19.17 1.20
CA ARG A 447 -4.90 -18.96 -0.17
C ARG A 447 -5.93 -19.38 -1.22
N GLN A 448 -6.62 -20.51 -1.01
CA GLN A 448 -7.68 -20.98 -1.90
C GLN A 448 -8.83 -19.98 -1.96
N LEU A 449 -9.29 -19.53 -0.78
CA LEU A 449 -10.37 -18.53 -0.67
C LEU A 449 -9.98 -17.19 -1.32
N HIS A 450 -8.75 -16.76 -1.13
CA HIS A 450 -8.20 -15.55 -1.75
C HIS A 450 -8.24 -15.63 -3.30
N ASN A 451 -7.87 -16.78 -3.88
CA ASN A 451 -7.91 -16.95 -5.33
C ASN A 451 -9.33 -17.05 -5.88
N ILE A 452 -10.27 -17.61 -5.13
CA ILE A 452 -11.70 -17.56 -5.48
C ILE A 452 -12.19 -16.10 -5.53
N TRP A 453 -11.84 -15.25 -4.57
CA TRP A 453 -12.21 -13.83 -4.60
C TRP A 453 -11.59 -13.09 -5.77
N ARG A 454 -10.33 -13.38 -6.10
CA ARG A 454 -9.69 -12.83 -7.29
C ARG A 454 -10.36 -13.33 -8.57
N PHE A 455 -10.78 -14.57 -8.62
CA PHE A 455 -11.57 -15.10 -9.75
C PHE A 455 -12.95 -14.41 -9.89
N ILE A 456 -13.60 -14.07 -8.79
CA ILE A 456 -14.79 -13.20 -8.83
C ILE A 456 -14.46 -11.85 -9.46
N GLY A 457 -13.27 -11.30 -9.21
CA GLY A 457 -12.76 -10.09 -9.88
C GLY A 457 -12.66 -10.24 -11.40
N TRP A 458 -12.23 -11.41 -11.87
CA TRP A 458 -12.23 -11.76 -13.30
C TRP A 458 -13.65 -11.69 -13.89
N ILE A 459 -14.61 -12.32 -13.23
CA ILE A 459 -16.02 -12.31 -13.67
C ILE A 459 -16.55 -10.87 -13.71
N GLN A 460 -16.26 -10.05 -12.69
CA GLN A 460 -16.70 -8.65 -12.65
C GLN A 460 -16.07 -7.81 -13.76
N PHE A 461 -14.80 -8.06 -14.09
CA PHE A 461 -14.13 -7.41 -15.23
C PHE A 461 -14.81 -7.75 -16.55
N LEU A 462 -15.09 -9.04 -16.81
CA LEU A 462 -15.80 -9.48 -18.03
C LEU A 462 -17.22 -8.92 -18.14
N LEU A 463 -17.89 -8.69 -17.01
CA LEU A 463 -19.21 -8.09 -16.93
C LEU A 463 -19.20 -6.54 -16.99
N GLY A 464 -18.03 -5.91 -17.16
CA GLY A 464 -17.90 -4.44 -17.29
C GLY A 464 -18.31 -3.66 -16.04
N ARG A 465 -18.22 -4.24 -14.82
CA ARG A 465 -18.59 -3.53 -13.59
C ARG A 465 -17.55 -2.48 -13.23
N THR A 466 -17.96 -1.22 -13.02
CA THR A 466 -17.07 -0.08 -12.74
C THR A 466 -17.14 0.45 -11.30
N HIS A 467 -18.08 0.00 -10.48
CA HIS A 467 -18.31 0.56 -9.14
C HIS A 467 -17.22 0.23 -8.11
N TRP A 468 -16.80 1.25 -7.32
CA TRP A 468 -15.78 1.19 -6.27
C TRP A 468 -16.20 0.40 -5.02
N GLY A 469 -17.48 0.31 -4.69
CA GLY A 469 -17.96 -0.26 -3.43
C GLY A 469 -17.58 0.56 -2.18
N THR A 470 -18.43 0.55 -1.15
CA THR A 470 -18.17 1.25 0.12
C THR A 470 -17.33 0.40 1.06
N GLN A 471 -16.23 0.93 1.61
CA GLN A 471 -15.48 0.36 2.73
C GLN A 471 -15.90 1.00 4.05
N LYS A 472 -16.19 0.18 5.06
CA LYS A 472 -16.39 0.69 6.43
C LYS A 472 -15.03 0.97 7.07
N ARG A 473 -14.80 2.20 7.51
CA ARG A 473 -13.57 2.65 8.16
C ARG A 473 -13.67 2.52 9.68
N GLN A 474 -12.55 2.20 10.34
CA GLN A 474 -12.41 2.16 11.80
C GLN A 474 -11.49 3.30 12.24
N ALA A 475 -11.77 3.89 13.42
CA ALA A 475 -10.88 4.88 14.02
C ALA A 475 -9.53 4.24 14.41
N PHE A 476 -8.46 5.03 14.46
CA PHE A 476 -7.13 4.57 14.88
C PHE A 476 -7.00 4.30 16.38
N ASP A 477 -7.99 4.70 17.20
CA ASP A 477 -7.98 4.43 18.64
C ASP A 477 -8.10 2.94 18.91
N GLY A 478 -7.14 2.41 19.68
CA GLY A 478 -7.00 1.00 20.06
C GLY A 478 -8.05 0.46 21.03
N SER A 479 -9.30 0.93 20.98
CA SER A 479 -10.42 0.31 21.69
C SER A 479 -11.05 -0.76 20.78
N ASP A 480 -10.44 -1.94 20.75
CA ASP A 480 -11.15 -3.14 20.32
C ASP A 480 -12.41 -3.32 21.17
N GLY A 481 -13.54 -3.34 20.49
CA GLY A 481 -14.86 -3.47 21.07
C GLY A 481 -14.98 -4.62 22.07
N GLY A 482 -14.97 -4.25 23.33
CA GLY A 482 -15.32 -5.08 24.45
C GLY A 482 -16.45 -4.41 25.23
N SER A 483 -17.65 -5.00 25.11
CA SER A 483 -18.83 -4.84 25.97
C SER A 483 -19.45 -3.43 26.10
N SER A 484 -20.63 -3.29 25.56
CA SER A 484 -21.69 -2.43 26.08
C SER A 484 -21.96 -2.77 27.57
N GLY A 485 -21.18 -2.21 28.44
CA GLY A 485 -21.36 -2.19 29.89
C GLY A 485 -21.75 -0.80 30.30
N ASN A 486 -23.02 -0.68 30.67
CA ASN A 486 -23.70 0.44 31.28
C ASN A 486 -22.88 0.99 32.48
N GLN A 487 -22.01 1.98 32.28
CA GLN A 487 -21.41 2.74 33.37
C GLN A 487 -22.14 4.08 33.49
N ARG A 488 -23.18 4.09 34.36
CA ARG A 488 -23.65 5.32 34.99
C ARG A 488 -22.50 5.85 35.85
N GLY A 489 -21.84 6.91 35.39
CA GLY A 489 -20.90 7.69 36.20
C GLY A 489 -21.64 8.41 37.30
N PRO A 490 -21.02 8.66 38.48
CA PRO A 490 -21.65 9.37 39.58
C PRO A 490 -21.89 10.84 39.19
N GLN A 491 -23.15 11.25 39.27
CA GLN A 491 -23.56 12.65 39.16
C GLN A 491 -22.89 13.46 40.27
N ALA A 492 -21.99 14.37 39.90
CA ALA A 492 -21.52 15.41 40.82
C ALA A 492 -22.66 16.38 41.10
N ARG A 493 -23.07 16.49 42.37
CA ARG A 493 -23.98 17.52 42.88
C ARG A 493 -23.34 18.90 42.77
N PRO A 494 -24.08 19.96 42.43
CA PRO A 494 -23.56 21.31 42.45
C PRO A 494 -23.33 21.75 43.91
N ALA A 495 -22.13 22.27 44.21
CA ALA A 495 -21.79 22.87 45.49
C ALA A 495 -22.47 24.22 45.63
N SER A 496 -23.11 24.43 46.79
CA SER A 496 -23.72 25.68 47.26
C SER A 496 -22.62 26.68 47.67
N PRO A 497 -22.83 28.00 47.49
CA PRO A 497 -21.82 28.99 47.80
C PRO A 497 -21.99 29.49 49.27
N ALA A 498 -21.13 29.03 50.17
CA ALA A 498 -20.84 29.69 51.44
C ALA A 498 -19.59 29.07 52.08
N ASP A 499 -18.49 29.83 52.06
CA ASP A 499 -17.54 30.05 53.13
C ASP A 499 -16.21 30.58 52.60
N VAL A 500 -16.16 31.90 52.49
CA VAL A 500 -14.91 32.65 52.31
C VAL A 500 -14.44 33.06 53.72
N ARG A 501 -13.28 32.60 54.16
CA ARG A 501 -12.51 33.28 55.22
C ARG A 501 -11.08 33.56 54.72
N PRO A 502 -10.56 34.78 54.97
CA PRO A 502 -9.22 35.17 54.50
C PRO A 502 -8.15 34.89 55.57
N GLY A 503 -6.99 34.48 55.15
CA GLY A 503 -5.90 34.20 56.08
C GLY A 503 -4.51 34.16 55.43
N ALA A 504 -3.81 35.29 55.62
CA ALA A 504 -2.36 35.46 55.80
C ALA A 504 -1.40 35.26 54.62
N ALA A 505 -0.92 36.38 54.14
CA ALA A 505 0.31 36.57 53.37
C ALA A 505 1.55 36.08 54.13
N ARG A 506 2.45 35.37 53.46
CA ARG A 506 3.87 35.31 53.82
C ARG A 506 4.74 35.50 52.56
N GLY A 507 5.70 36.38 52.75
CA GLY A 507 6.47 37.10 51.77
C GLY A 507 7.47 36.27 50.94
N ILE A 508 7.72 36.84 49.81
CA ILE A 508 8.79 36.54 48.86
C ILE A 508 10.06 37.31 49.29
N PRO A 509 11.26 36.72 49.24
CA PRO A 509 12.47 37.52 49.07
C PRO A 509 13.00 37.42 47.63
N LEU A 510 13.09 38.58 47.03
CA LEU A 510 13.93 38.91 45.88
C LEU A 510 15.41 38.96 46.28
N ASN A 511 16.32 38.31 45.57
CA ASN A 511 17.50 38.95 44.98
C ASN A 511 18.40 37.92 44.23
N PRO A 512 18.88 38.29 43.06
CA PRO A 512 19.89 37.50 42.33
C PRO A 512 21.31 38.03 42.60
N PRO A 513 22.39 37.24 42.42
CA PRO A 513 23.73 37.78 42.25
C PRO A 513 24.17 37.82 40.78
N ALA A 514 24.90 38.84 40.46
CA ALA A 514 25.53 39.18 39.18
C ALA A 514 26.76 38.32 38.85
N PRO A 515 27.22 38.32 37.59
CA PRO A 515 28.29 37.46 37.12
C PRO A 515 29.67 38.05 37.41
N SER A 516 30.64 37.20 37.73
CA SER A 516 32.07 37.52 37.73
C SER A 516 32.74 37.01 36.46
N VAL A 517 33.49 37.92 35.85
CA VAL A 517 34.43 37.78 34.76
C VAL A 517 35.64 36.99 35.22
N GLY A 518 36.13 36.09 34.36
CA GLY A 518 37.39 35.39 34.46
C GLY A 518 37.58 34.49 33.22
#